data_50260e3f464685abca8dda23c975f462
#
_entry.id   50260e3f464685abca8dda23c975f462
#
_cell.length_a   1.000
_cell.length_b   1.000
_cell.length_c   1.000
_cell.angle_alpha   90.00
_cell.angle_beta   90.00
_cell.angle_gamma   90.00
#
_symmetry.space_group_name_H-M   'P 1'
#
loop_
_entity.id
_entity.type
_entity.pdbx_description
1 polymer ?
#
loop_
_entity_poly.entity_id
_entity_poly.type
_entity_poly.pdbx_seq_one_letter_code
_entity_poly.pdbx_strand_id
1 'polypeptide(L)'
;MDAHDAPSVVVLDYGAGNVRSAVRALEAAGARVRLSAVPQDVLDADGLVVPGVGAFEAVMEGLRLVDAPRLIDRRVSGGRPVLGICVGLQVMFDRGVEHGRETAGLAQWPGTVERLAAPVVPHMGWNTVRPPEESVLFRGLENERFYFVHSYGVQDWAFDQSIEVMAPPAVTWSEHGTPFVAAVENGPLSATQFHPEKSSHAGIALLRNWLATLPRTGRLDDRLSDPATEHAS
;
A
#
# COMPACT_ATOMS: atom_id res chain seq x y z
N MET A 1 25.37 -5.36 3.76
CA MET A 1 24.35 -4.55 4.44
C MET A 1 24.09 -5.26 5.74
N ASP A 2 24.49 -4.66 6.86
CA ASP A 2 24.33 -5.28 8.16
C ASP A 2 22.85 -5.52 8.46
N ALA A 3 22.54 -6.65 9.11
CA ALA A 3 21.17 -7.03 9.44
C ALA A 3 20.44 -5.99 10.34
N HIS A 4 21.18 -5.05 10.93
CA HIS A 4 20.65 -3.95 11.74
C HIS A 4 20.16 -2.75 10.90
N ASP A 5 20.54 -2.64 9.63
CA ASP A 5 20.18 -1.50 8.75
C ASP A 5 18.95 -1.78 7.86
N ALA A 6 18.37 -2.97 7.94
CA ALA A 6 17.16 -3.33 7.17
C ALA A 6 15.92 -2.69 7.80
N PRO A 7 15.04 -2.04 6.98
CA PRO A 7 13.82 -1.43 7.50
C PRO A 7 12.89 -2.47 8.15
N SER A 8 12.27 -2.07 9.25
CA SER A 8 11.27 -2.88 9.96
C SER A 8 9.90 -2.70 9.30
N VAL A 9 9.28 -3.79 8.91
CA VAL A 9 7.94 -3.77 8.28
C VAL A 9 7.00 -4.68 9.06
N VAL A 10 5.84 -4.17 9.41
CA VAL A 10 4.74 -4.98 9.91
C VAL A 10 3.79 -5.30 8.76
N VAL A 11 3.52 -6.59 8.56
CA VAL A 11 2.36 -7.05 7.78
C VAL A 11 1.21 -7.22 8.78
N LEU A 12 0.10 -6.52 8.53
CA LEU A 12 -1.02 -6.50 9.45
C LEU A 12 -1.73 -7.86 9.48
N ASP A 13 -1.81 -8.44 10.69
CA ASP A 13 -2.48 -9.72 10.94
C ASP A 13 -3.89 -9.50 11.49
N TYR A 14 -4.86 -9.43 10.61
CA TYR A 14 -6.28 -9.32 10.96
C TYR A 14 -7.10 -10.54 10.54
N GLY A 15 -6.42 -11.69 10.33
CA GLY A 15 -7.05 -12.91 9.86
C GLY A 15 -7.15 -13.04 8.33
N ALA A 16 -6.48 -12.15 7.56
CA ALA A 16 -6.44 -12.28 6.11
C ALA A 16 -5.70 -13.55 5.66
N GLY A 17 -6.20 -14.19 4.62
CA GLY A 17 -5.51 -15.33 4.00
C GLY A 17 -4.23 -14.90 3.25
N ASN A 18 -3.32 -15.86 3.07
CA ASN A 18 -2.12 -15.75 2.22
C ASN A 18 -1.09 -14.67 2.60
N VAL A 19 -1.10 -14.18 3.82
CA VAL A 19 -0.14 -13.15 4.33
C VAL A 19 1.32 -13.61 4.25
N ARG A 20 1.57 -14.93 4.31
CA ARG A 20 2.94 -15.50 4.26
C ARG A 20 3.67 -15.20 2.95
N SER A 21 2.95 -15.07 1.84
CA SER A 21 3.56 -14.71 0.55
C SER A 21 4.03 -13.26 0.55
N ALA A 22 3.25 -12.34 1.13
CA ALA A 22 3.66 -10.95 1.32
C ALA A 22 4.89 -10.84 2.23
N VAL A 23 4.92 -11.57 3.36
CA VAL A 23 6.07 -11.64 4.27
C VAL A 23 7.33 -12.04 3.51
N ARG A 24 7.31 -13.19 2.82
CA ARG A 24 8.48 -13.69 2.06
C ARG A 24 8.93 -12.71 0.97
N ALA A 25 8.01 -12.06 0.27
CA ALA A 25 8.34 -11.10 -0.77
C ALA A 25 9.03 -9.85 -0.21
N LEU A 26 8.55 -9.34 0.94
CA LEU A 26 9.16 -8.21 1.65
C LEU A 26 10.54 -8.57 2.20
N GLU A 27 10.72 -9.78 2.76
CA GLU A 27 12.02 -10.29 3.20
C GLU A 27 13.00 -10.40 2.02
N ALA A 28 12.54 -10.94 0.88
CA ALA A 28 13.33 -11.01 -0.35
C ALA A 28 13.65 -9.62 -0.94
N ALA A 29 12.81 -8.62 -0.67
CA ALA A 29 13.08 -7.24 -1.01
C ALA A 29 14.07 -6.55 -0.07
N GLY A 30 14.35 -7.13 1.13
CA GLY A 30 15.36 -6.65 2.07
C GLY A 30 14.81 -6.06 3.36
N ALA A 31 13.54 -6.29 3.70
CA ALA A 31 12.95 -5.87 4.96
C ALA A 31 13.13 -6.90 6.09
N ARG A 32 13.12 -6.43 7.34
CA ARG A 32 12.82 -7.26 8.52
C ARG A 32 11.32 -7.24 8.75
N VAL A 33 10.67 -8.39 8.59
CA VAL A 33 9.22 -8.46 8.59
C VAL A 33 8.68 -9.11 9.85
N ARG A 34 7.62 -8.52 10.40
CA ARG A 34 6.82 -9.10 11.48
C ARG A 34 5.36 -9.15 11.06
N LEU A 35 4.70 -10.29 11.29
CA LEU A 35 3.26 -10.43 11.20
C LEU A 35 2.68 -10.07 12.58
N SER A 36 1.88 -9.02 12.66
CA SER A 36 1.34 -8.53 13.95
C SER A 36 0.09 -7.68 13.76
N ALA A 37 -0.82 -7.73 14.75
CA ALA A 37 -1.91 -6.79 14.94
C ALA A 37 -1.76 -5.97 16.24
N VAL A 38 -0.63 -6.11 16.94
CA VAL A 38 -0.36 -5.37 18.17
C VAL A 38 -0.20 -3.88 17.83
N PRO A 39 -0.99 -2.96 18.43
CA PRO A 39 -0.94 -1.53 18.09
C PRO A 39 0.46 -0.92 18.15
N GLN A 40 1.25 -1.29 19.16
CA GLN A 40 2.60 -0.77 19.31
C GLN A 40 3.51 -1.21 18.16
N ASP A 41 3.48 -2.50 17.78
CA ASP A 41 4.23 -3.01 16.63
C ASP A 41 3.85 -2.26 15.34
N VAL A 42 2.54 -2.08 15.12
CA VAL A 42 2.01 -1.36 13.96
C VAL A 42 2.47 0.09 13.93
N LEU A 43 2.49 0.78 15.08
CA LEU A 43 2.87 2.19 15.14
C LEU A 43 4.38 2.41 15.08
N ASP A 44 5.20 1.50 15.58
CA ASP A 44 6.65 1.69 15.68
C ASP A 44 7.40 1.24 14.42
N ALA A 45 6.84 0.32 13.63
CA ALA A 45 7.47 -0.15 12.40
C ALA A 45 7.77 0.98 11.42
N ASP A 46 8.85 0.90 10.64
CA ASP A 46 9.17 1.85 9.58
C ASP A 46 8.09 1.85 8.50
N GLY A 47 7.55 0.68 8.15
CA GLY A 47 6.46 0.51 7.19
C GLY A 47 5.35 -0.42 7.69
N LEU A 48 4.11 -0.15 7.26
CA LEU A 48 2.96 -1.04 7.46
C LEU A 48 2.46 -1.55 6.12
N VAL A 49 2.27 -2.87 6.01
CA VAL A 49 1.60 -3.48 4.85
C VAL A 49 0.23 -3.98 5.26
N VAL A 50 -0.79 -3.57 4.51
CA VAL A 50 -2.20 -3.99 4.67
C VAL A 50 -2.55 -4.92 3.51
N PRO A 51 -2.36 -6.23 3.65
CA PRO A 51 -2.78 -7.18 2.63
C PRO A 51 -4.30 -7.31 2.65
N GLY A 52 -4.91 -7.65 1.54
CA GLY A 52 -6.35 -7.94 1.50
C GLY A 52 -6.67 -8.99 0.44
N VAL A 53 -7.46 -10.00 0.81
CA VAL A 53 -7.98 -11.02 -0.10
C VAL A 53 -9.42 -11.35 0.28
N GLY A 54 -10.23 -11.72 -0.70
CA GLY A 54 -11.64 -12.04 -0.50
C GLY A 54 -12.57 -10.85 -0.69
N ALA A 55 -13.70 -10.84 -0.02
CA ALA A 55 -14.71 -9.80 -0.16
C ALA A 55 -14.35 -8.53 0.62
N PHE A 56 -14.70 -7.37 0.08
CA PHE A 56 -14.47 -6.06 0.68
C PHE A 56 -15.02 -5.97 2.11
N GLU A 57 -16.27 -6.42 2.32
CA GLU A 57 -16.92 -6.43 3.63
C GLU A 57 -16.14 -7.26 4.66
N ALA A 58 -15.72 -8.47 4.29
CA ALA A 58 -14.98 -9.36 5.18
C ALA A 58 -13.60 -8.78 5.58
N VAL A 59 -12.92 -8.11 4.64
CA VAL A 59 -11.67 -7.41 4.94
C VAL A 59 -11.92 -6.26 5.91
N MET A 60 -12.95 -5.44 5.69
CA MET A 60 -13.30 -4.35 6.59
C MET A 60 -13.70 -4.83 7.98
N GLU A 61 -14.42 -5.95 8.08
CA GLU A 61 -14.75 -6.57 9.38
C GLU A 61 -13.48 -7.00 10.12
N GLY A 62 -12.58 -7.72 9.44
CA GLY A 62 -11.29 -8.13 10.02
C GLY A 62 -10.45 -6.95 10.48
N LEU A 63 -10.36 -5.88 9.68
CA LEU A 63 -9.64 -4.67 10.05
C LEU A 63 -10.24 -3.99 11.29
N ARG A 64 -11.56 -3.94 11.41
CA ARG A 64 -12.24 -3.35 12.58
C ARG A 64 -11.97 -4.14 13.86
N LEU A 65 -11.89 -5.46 13.79
CA LEU A 65 -11.62 -6.33 14.96
C LEU A 65 -10.27 -6.03 15.63
N VAL A 66 -9.28 -5.55 14.86
CA VAL A 66 -7.95 -5.23 15.35
C VAL A 66 -7.69 -3.71 15.44
N ASP A 67 -8.74 -2.89 15.40
CA ASP A 67 -8.67 -1.42 15.43
C ASP A 67 -7.77 -0.82 14.31
N ALA A 68 -7.60 -1.56 13.21
CA ALA A 68 -6.74 -1.16 12.10
C ALA A 68 -7.17 0.18 11.45
N PRO A 69 -8.47 0.52 11.30
CA PRO A 69 -8.85 1.82 10.74
C PRO A 69 -8.18 2.99 11.46
N ARG A 70 -8.22 3.00 12.79
CA ARG A 70 -7.59 4.05 13.61
C ARG A 70 -6.06 4.01 13.52
N LEU A 71 -5.46 2.83 13.48
CA LEU A 71 -4.01 2.67 13.39
C LEU A 71 -3.47 3.14 12.03
N ILE A 72 -4.17 2.80 10.94
CA ILE A 72 -3.84 3.23 9.57
C ILE A 72 -3.96 4.75 9.46
N ASP A 73 -5.09 5.32 9.90
CA ASP A 73 -5.30 6.77 9.91
C ASP A 73 -4.19 7.51 10.67
N ARG A 74 -3.85 7.04 11.87
CA ARG A 74 -2.78 7.61 12.67
C ARG A 74 -1.41 7.54 11.98
N ARG A 75 -1.12 6.45 11.26
CA ARG A 75 0.13 6.34 10.50
C ARG A 75 0.16 7.31 9.34
N VAL A 76 -0.90 7.34 8.52
CA VAL A 76 -1.00 8.22 7.36
C VAL A 76 -0.95 9.68 7.78
N SER A 77 -1.75 10.09 8.77
CA SER A 77 -1.73 11.46 9.31
C SER A 77 -0.37 11.85 9.92
N GLY A 78 0.35 10.87 10.46
CA GLY A 78 1.70 11.04 11.00
C GLY A 78 2.82 10.95 9.96
N GLY A 79 2.51 10.87 8.67
CA GLY A 79 3.50 10.75 7.59
C GLY A 79 4.24 9.41 7.56
N ARG A 80 3.71 8.36 8.20
CA ARG A 80 4.35 7.04 8.28
C ARG A 80 3.87 6.10 7.19
N PRO A 81 4.79 5.49 6.42
CA PRO A 81 4.43 4.72 5.23
C PRO A 81 3.50 3.54 5.48
N VAL A 82 2.50 3.44 4.59
CA VAL A 82 1.53 2.33 4.51
C VAL A 82 1.46 1.85 3.06
N LEU A 83 1.42 0.53 2.85
CA LEU A 83 1.21 -0.10 1.55
C LEU A 83 0.00 -1.04 1.59
N GLY A 84 -1.06 -0.71 0.87
CA GLY A 84 -2.20 -1.57 0.63
C GLY A 84 -1.97 -2.54 -0.53
N ILE A 85 -2.39 -3.81 -0.41
CA ILE A 85 -2.24 -4.81 -1.50
C ILE A 85 -3.59 -5.44 -1.81
N CYS A 86 -4.00 -5.39 -3.06
CA CYS A 86 -5.24 -5.95 -3.63
C CYS A 86 -6.49 -5.38 -2.94
N VAL A 87 -7.25 -6.16 -2.18
CA VAL A 87 -8.37 -5.61 -1.40
C VAL A 87 -7.87 -4.59 -0.36
N GLY A 88 -6.60 -4.67 0.06
CA GLY A 88 -5.95 -3.64 0.87
C GLY A 88 -5.84 -2.27 0.18
N LEU A 89 -5.76 -2.20 -1.16
CA LEU A 89 -5.95 -0.96 -1.91
C LEU A 89 -7.42 -0.55 -1.88
N GLN A 90 -8.32 -1.48 -2.13
CA GLN A 90 -9.74 -1.21 -2.28
C GLN A 90 -10.33 -0.58 -1.03
N VAL A 91 -10.00 -1.10 0.15
CA VAL A 91 -10.51 -0.59 1.42
C VAL A 91 -10.03 0.82 1.78
N MET A 92 -9.01 1.37 1.10
CA MET A 92 -8.58 2.76 1.29
C MET A 92 -9.59 3.77 0.72
N PHE A 93 -10.46 3.34 -0.21
CA PHE A 93 -11.51 4.19 -0.76
C PHE A 93 -12.71 4.36 0.17
N ASP A 94 -13.64 5.26 -0.18
CA ASP A 94 -14.81 5.56 0.66
C ASP A 94 -15.69 4.34 0.90
N ARG A 95 -15.89 3.50 -0.13
CA ARG A 95 -16.80 2.36 -0.07
C ARG A 95 -16.54 1.33 -1.15
N GLY A 96 -17.01 0.11 -0.89
CA GLY A 96 -17.13 -0.95 -1.87
C GLY A 96 -18.59 -1.37 -2.06
N VAL A 97 -18.97 -1.68 -3.30
CA VAL A 97 -20.28 -2.23 -3.66
C VAL A 97 -20.09 -3.64 -4.25
N GLU A 98 -20.36 -4.65 -3.45
CA GLU A 98 -20.27 -6.05 -3.86
C GLU A 98 -21.64 -6.73 -3.71
N HIS A 99 -22.07 -7.44 -4.76
CA HIS A 99 -23.37 -8.16 -4.77
C HIS A 99 -24.57 -7.31 -4.34
N GLY A 100 -24.56 -6.00 -4.67
CA GLY A 100 -25.62 -5.06 -4.31
C GLY A 100 -25.59 -4.58 -2.85
N ARG A 101 -24.56 -4.93 -2.08
CA ARG A 101 -24.33 -4.43 -0.72
C ARG A 101 -23.23 -3.37 -0.74
N GLU A 102 -23.51 -2.25 -0.11
CA GLU A 102 -22.53 -1.19 0.11
C GLU A 102 -21.88 -1.36 1.48
N THR A 103 -20.56 -1.26 1.52
CA THR A 103 -19.76 -1.31 2.74
C THR A 103 -18.82 -0.11 2.77
N ALA A 104 -18.82 0.64 3.88
CA ALA A 104 -17.91 1.76 4.07
C ALA A 104 -16.47 1.27 4.20
N GLY A 105 -15.56 1.93 3.48
CA GLY A 105 -14.12 1.72 3.55
C GLY A 105 -13.45 2.60 4.60
N LEU A 106 -12.16 2.89 4.39
CA LEU A 106 -11.32 3.70 5.28
C LEU A 106 -11.33 5.20 4.92
N ALA A 107 -11.96 5.57 3.81
CA ALA A 107 -12.12 6.95 3.32
C ALA A 107 -10.79 7.75 3.26
N GLN A 108 -9.67 7.09 2.93
CA GLN A 108 -8.41 7.76 2.68
C GLN A 108 -8.42 8.44 1.31
N TRP A 109 -9.20 7.91 0.37
CA TRP A 109 -9.42 8.45 -0.97
C TRP A 109 -10.91 8.42 -1.32
N PRO A 110 -11.42 9.48 -1.99
CA PRO A 110 -12.79 9.45 -2.51
C PRO A 110 -12.93 8.39 -3.60
N GLY A 111 -14.07 7.75 -3.71
CA GLY A 111 -14.36 6.82 -4.78
C GLY A 111 -15.06 5.54 -4.32
N THR A 112 -15.53 4.79 -5.31
CA THR A 112 -16.28 3.55 -5.09
C THR A 112 -15.59 2.38 -5.78
N VAL A 113 -15.41 1.31 -5.03
CA VAL A 113 -14.97 0.02 -5.58
C VAL A 113 -16.19 -0.76 -6.02
N GLU A 114 -16.25 -1.08 -7.31
CA GLU A 114 -17.37 -1.79 -7.93
C GLU A 114 -16.91 -2.89 -8.88
N ARG A 115 -17.87 -3.72 -9.30
CA ARG A 115 -17.57 -4.82 -10.22
C ARG A 115 -17.05 -4.27 -11.53
N LEU A 116 -15.94 -4.85 -12.04
CA LEU A 116 -15.36 -4.45 -13.31
C LEU A 116 -16.36 -4.58 -14.47
N ALA A 117 -16.47 -3.53 -15.27
CA ALA A 117 -17.27 -3.49 -16.48
C ALA A 117 -16.52 -4.15 -17.65
N ALA A 118 -16.29 -5.45 -17.52
CA ALA A 118 -15.54 -6.25 -18.47
C ALA A 118 -16.33 -7.48 -18.90
N PRO A 119 -16.15 -7.97 -20.15
CA PRO A 119 -16.83 -9.17 -20.65
C PRO A 119 -16.50 -10.43 -19.84
N VAL A 120 -15.28 -10.48 -19.30
CA VAL A 120 -14.79 -11.61 -18.48
C VAL A 120 -14.31 -11.10 -17.14
N VAL A 121 -14.85 -11.62 -16.05
CA VAL A 121 -14.49 -11.32 -14.67
C VAL A 121 -14.38 -12.65 -13.91
N PRO A 122 -13.33 -12.89 -13.14
CA PRO A 122 -12.30 -11.93 -12.68
C PRO A 122 -11.28 -11.55 -13.75
N HIS A 123 -10.66 -10.38 -13.61
CA HIS A 123 -9.38 -10.08 -14.21
C HIS A 123 -8.33 -10.96 -13.53
N MET A 124 -7.84 -11.97 -14.21
CA MET A 124 -6.87 -12.92 -13.68
C MET A 124 -5.72 -13.11 -14.67
N GLY A 125 -4.51 -12.82 -14.23
CA GLY A 125 -3.30 -13.02 -15.02
C GLY A 125 -2.35 -11.84 -15.00
N TRP A 126 -1.37 -11.88 -15.90
CA TRP A 126 -0.34 -10.86 -16.07
C TRP A 126 -0.81 -9.73 -16.97
N ASN A 127 -0.70 -8.50 -16.49
CA ASN A 127 -1.08 -7.33 -17.27
C ASN A 127 -0.05 -6.19 -17.09
N THR A 128 -0.03 -5.26 -18.04
CA THR A 128 0.78 -4.05 -18.00
C THR A 128 0.06 -2.95 -17.22
N VAL A 129 0.82 -1.97 -16.78
CA VAL A 129 0.33 -0.78 -16.09
C VAL A 129 0.85 0.48 -16.78
N ARG A 130 0.21 1.61 -16.54
CA ARG A 130 0.61 2.93 -17.03
C ARG A 130 0.86 3.84 -15.83
N PRO A 131 2.06 3.79 -15.22
CA PRO A 131 2.41 4.71 -14.14
C PRO A 131 2.66 6.11 -14.68
N PRO A 132 2.41 7.16 -13.88
CA PRO A 132 2.84 8.52 -14.21
C PRO A 132 4.36 8.65 -14.02
N GLU A 133 4.98 9.66 -14.63
CA GLU A 133 6.44 9.86 -14.63
C GLU A 133 7.02 10.06 -13.22
N GLU A 134 6.25 10.69 -12.33
CA GLU A 134 6.63 10.96 -10.94
C GLU A 134 6.55 9.73 -10.02
N SER A 135 6.04 8.60 -10.51
CA SER A 135 5.89 7.39 -9.69
C SER A 135 7.22 6.92 -9.09
N VAL A 136 7.23 6.69 -7.79
CA VAL A 136 8.35 6.10 -7.08
C VAL A 136 8.28 4.58 -7.09
N LEU A 137 7.10 4.01 -6.95
CA LEU A 137 6.90 2.56 -6.94
C LEU A 137 7.35 1.90 -8.24
N PHE A 138 7.08 2.55 -9.37
CA PHE A 138 7.35 1.97 -10.69
C PHE A 138 8.66 2.44 -11.32
N ARG A 139 9.51 3.10 -10.58
CA ARG A 139 10.81 3.55 -11.10
C ARG A 139 11.64 2.38 -11.63
N GLY A 140 11.93 2.40 -12.93
CA GLY A 140 12.64 1.33 -13.64
C GLY A 140 11.77 0.09 -13.92
N LEU A 141 10.44 0.19 -13.77
CA LEU A 141 9.48 -0.91 -13.95
C LEU A 141 8.34 -0.53 -14.89
N GLU A 142 8.48 0.55 -15.64
CA GLU A 142 7.41 1.16 -16.45
C GLU A 142 6.88 0.21 -17.53
N ASN A 143 7.69 -0.74 -17.98
CA ASN A 143 7.36 -1.72 -19.02
C ASN A 143 7.12 -3.13 -18.47
N GLU A 144 7.12 -3.30 -17.14
CA GLU A 144 6.94 -4.59 -16.52
C GLU A 144 5.48 -5.01 -16.46
N ARG A 145 5.27 -6.30 -16.22
CA ARG A 145 3.94 -6.88 -16.04
C ARG A 145 3.77 -7.33 -14.60
N PHE A 146 2.54 -7.17 -14.10
CA PHE A 146 2.17 -7.54 -12.75
C PHE A 146 1.01 -8.52 -12.76
N TYR A 147 0.89 -9.34 -11.71
CA TYR A 147 -0.13 -10.37 -11.59
C TYR A 147 -1.37 -9.82 -10.88
N PHE A 148 -2.48 -9.84 -11.58
CA PHE A 148 -3.80 -9.42 -11.09
C PHE A 148 -4.68 -10.63 -10.82
N VAL A 149 -5.53 -10.56 -9.81
CA VAL A 149 -6.66 -11.46 -9.59
C VAL A 149 -7.73 -10.73 -8.77
N HIS A 150 -8.68 -10.08 -9.47
CA HIS A 150 -9.75 -9.32 -8.84
C HIS A 150 -10.98 -9.21 -9.74
N SER A 151 -12.16 -9.08 -9.13
CA SER A 151 -13.43 -8.87 -9.83
C SER A 151 -13.96 -7.46 -9.66
N TYR A 152 -13.42 -6.73 -8.68
CA TYR A 152 -13.84 -5.38 -8.29
C TYR A 152 -12.64 -4.45 -8.33
N GLY A 153 -12.89 -3.16 -8.56
CA GLY A 153 -11.87 -2.13 -8.60
C GLY A 153 -12.49 -0.76 -8.80
N VAL A 154 -11.66 0.28 -8.75
CA VAL A 154 -12.08 1.67 -9.02
C VAL A 154 -11.88 1.95 -10.50
N GLN A 155 -12.95 2.24 -11.22
CA GLN A 155 -12.96 2.43 -12.67
C GLN A 155 -13.11 3.90 -13.07
N ASP A 156 -13.78 4.67 -12.23
CA ASP A 156 -13.92 6.12 -12.40
C ASP A 156 -13.43 6.80 -11.11
N TRP A 157 -12.36 7.58 -11.23
CA TRP A 157 -11.79 8.30 -10.10
C TRP A 157 -11.39 9.71 -10.52
N ALA A 158 -12.23 10.64 -10.11
CA ALA A 158 -11.94 12.07 -10.19
C ALA A 158 -11.50 12.57 -8.82
N PHE A 159 -10.25 13.00 -8.73
CA PHE A 159 -9.76 13.72 -7.56
C PHE A 159 -10.10 15.20 -7.72
N ASP A 160 -10.75 15.80 -6.72
CA ASP A 160 -11.07 17.22 -6.74
C ASP A 160 -9.76 18.04 -6.60
N GLN A 161 -9.30 18.57 -7.74
CA GLN A 161 -8.09 19.40 -7.80
C GLN A 161 -8.30 20.82 -7.26
N SER A 162 -9.50 21.19 -6.84
CA SER A 162 -9.79 22.53 -6.27
C SER A 162 -9.18 22.73 -4.88
N ILE A 163 -8.73 21.66 -4.23
CA ILE A 163 -8.05 21.74 -2.93
C ILE A 163 -6.54 21.93 -3.17
N GLU A 164 -6.12 23.17 -3.32
CA GLU A 164 -4.72 23.55 -3.61
C GLU A 164 -3.69 23.13 -2.54
N VAL A 165 -4.09 22.58 -1.41
CA VAL A 165 -3.21 22.32 -0.26
C VAL A 165 -2.52 20.95 -0.31
N MET A 166 -2.95 20.05 -1.17
CA MET A 166 -2.36 18.69 -1.27
C MET A 166 -1.94 18.39 -2.70
N ALA A 167 -0.72 17.88 -2.86
CA ALA A 167 -0.30 17.31 -4.14
C ALA A 167 -1.29 16.21 -4.55
N PRO A 168 -1.75 16.21 -5.81
CA PRO A 168 -2.66 15.16 -6.28
C PRO A 168 -1.97 13.79 -6.17
N PRO A 169 -2.73 12.72 -5.91
CA PRO A 169 -2.17 11.37 -5.91
C PRO A 169 -1.62 10.99 -7.29
N ALA A 170 -0.47 10.33 -7.32
CA ALA A 170 0.05 9.69 -8.51
C ALA A 170 -0.73 8.39 -8.76
N VAL A 171 -1.54 8.36 -9.81
CA VAL A 171 -2.42 7.24 -10.13
C VAL A 171 -1.87 6.44 -11.30
N THR A 172 -1.64 5.16 -11.06
CA THR A 172 -1.26 4.19 -12.09
C THR A 172 -2.50 3.46 -12.58
N TRP A 173 -2.70 3.43 -13.88
CA TRP A 173 -3.84 2.79 -14.51
C TRP A 173 -3.47 1.47 -15.19
N SER A 174 -4.41 0.56 -15.26
CA SER A 174 -4.38 -0.62 -16.14
C SER A 174 -5.73 -0.75 -16.84
N GLU A 175 -5.88 -1.76 -17.70
CA GLU A 175 -7.09 -1.95 -18.51
C GLU A 175 -7.49 -3.43 -18.56
N HIS A 176 -8.77 -3.69 -18.31
CA HIS A 176 -9.39 -4.98 -18.49
C HIS A 176 -10.85 -4.79 -18.91
N GLY A 177 -11.09 -4.69 -20.23
CA GLY A 177 -12.36 -4.22 -20.77
C GLY A 177 -12.55 -2.72 -20.64
N THR A 178 -12.36 -2.18 -19.45
CA THR A 178 -12.33 -0.75 -19.12
C THR A 178 -11.08 -0.41 -18.31
N PRO A 179 -10.63 0.86 -18.33
CA PRO A 179 -9.58 1.30 -17.43
C PRO A 179 -9.98 1.13 -15.96
N PHE A 180 -9.00 0.83 -15.12
CA PHE A 180 -9.16 0.78 -13.66
C PHE A 180 -7.88 1.21 -12.95
N VAL A 181 -8.01 1.64 -11.70
CA VAL A 181 -6.89 2.04 -10.84
C VAL A 181 -6.05 0.80 -10.48
N ALA A 182 -4.82 0.73 -10.98
CA ALA A 182 -3.88 -0.36 -10.72
C ALA A 182 -2.98 -0.09 -9.51
N ALA A 183 -2.65 1.17 -9.24
CA ALA A 183 -1.93 1.58 -8.04
C ALA A 183 -2.16 3.07 -7.76
N VAL A 184 -1.90 3.47 -6.52
CA VAL A 184 -1.96 4.85 -6.05
C VAL A 184 -0.76 5.13 -5.16
N GLU A 185 -0.17 6.30 -5.33
CA GLU A 185 0.84 6.86 -4.44
C GLU A 185 0.39 8.25 -3.98
N ASN A 186 0.17 8.42 -2.69
CA ASN A 186 -0.27 9.70 -2.11
C ASN A 186 0.43 9.93 -0.77
N GLY A 187 1.53 10.69 -0.80
CA GLY A 187 2.33 10.92 0.40
C GLY A 187 2.80 9.61 1.04
N PRO A 188 2.47 9.35 2.31
CA PRO A 188 2.89 8.13 2.98
C PRO A 188 2.04 6.90 2.59
N LEU A 189 0.90 7.09 1.92
CA LEU A 189 0.00 6.00 1.56
C LEU A 189 0.23 5.59 0.10
N SER A 190 0.65 4.35 -0.07
CA SER A 190 0.76 3.68 -1.38
C SER A 190 -0.13 2.45 -1.40
N ALA A 191 -0.62 2.07 -2.57
CA ALA A 191 -1.36 0.82 -2.69
C ALA A 191 -1.35 0.26 -4.12
N THR A 192 -1.49 -1.06 -4.27
CA THR A 192 -1.54 -1.78 -5.54
C THR A 192 -2.77 -2.68 -5.61
N GLN A 193 -3.45 -2.71 -6.77
CA GLN A 193 -4.53 -3.67 -7.05
C GLN A 193 -3.99 -5.05 -7.39
N PHE A 194 -2.84 -5.11 -8.01
CA PHE A 194 -2.13 -6.36 -8.26
C PHE A 194 -1.39 -6.86 -7.03
N HIS A 195 -0.88 -8.06 -7.12
CA HIS A 195 -0.14 -8.74 -6.06
C HIS A 195 1.38 -8.65 -6.34
N PRO A 196 2.13 -7.74 -5.71
CA PRO A 196 3.59 -7.70 -5.86
C PRO A 196 4.23 -9.03 -5.48
N GLU A 197 3.74 -9.69 -4.43
CA GLU A 197 4.23 -10.97 -3.93
C GLU A 197 4.02 -12.15 -4.89
N LYS A 198 3.21 -11.94 -5.96
CA LYS A 198 2.98 -12.91 -7.04
C LYS A 198 3.52 -12.43 -8.39
N SER A 199 4.17 -11.25 -8.41
CA SER A 199 4.63 -10.60 -9.64
C SER A 199 6.12 -10.84 -9.93
N SER A 200 6.68 -11.96 -9.44
CA SER A 200 8.06 -12.38 -9.72
C SER A 200 9.08 -11.27 -9.41
N HIS A 201 10.10 -11.08 -10.28
CA HIS A 201 11.14 -10.06 -10.09
C HIS A 201 10.60 -8.63 -10.10
N ALA A 202 9.61 -8.33 -10.93
CA ALA A 202 8.99 -7.01 -11.00
C ALA A 202 8.32 -6.62 -9.67
N GLY A 203 7.62 -7.57 -9.05
CA GLY A 203 7.01 -7.36 -7.75
C GLY A 203 8.03 -7.14 -6.62
N ILE A 204 9.12 -7.91 -6.60
CA ILE A 204 10.20 -7.72 -5.62
C ILE A 204 10.89 -6.36 -5.82
N ALA A 205 11.12 -5.94 -7.08
CA ALA A 205 11.70 -4.64 -7.39
C ALA A 205 10.78 -3.48 -6.97
N LEU A 206 9.47 -3.59 -7.19
CA LEU A 206 8.48 -2.63 -6.70
C LEU A 206 8.50 -2.52 -5.17
N LEU A 207 8.53 -3.65 -4.46
CA LEU A 207 8.65 -3.65 -3.00
C LEU A 207 9.96 -3.01 -2.55
N ARG A 208 11.08 -3.20 -3.24
CA ARG A 208 12.35 -2.49 -2.96
C ARG A 208 12.22 -0.98 -3.15
N ASN A 209 11.53 -0.54 -4.22
CA ASN A 209 11.28 0.88 -4.43
C ASN A 209 10.46 1.47 -3.27
N TRP A 210 9.42 0.77 -2.83
CA TRP A 210 8.66 1.18 -1.65
C TRP A 210 9.51 1.19 -0.37
N LEU A 211 10.30 0.14 -0.10
CA LEU A 211 11.18 0.07 1.07
C LEU A 211 12.22 1.21 1.09
N ALA A 212 12.63 1.70 -0.07
CA ALA A 212 13.55 2.84 -0.17
C ALA A 212 12.91 4.17 0.27
N THR A 213 11.58 4.26 0.33
CA THR A 213 10.86 5.45 0.85
C THR A 213 10.71 5.45 2.36
N LEU A 214 10.97 4.32 3.04
CA LEU A 214 10.76 4.20 4.47
C LEU A 214 11.77 5.03 5.26
N PRO A 215 11.32 5.73 6.34
CA PRO A 215 12.23 6.40 7.26
C PRO A 215 13.10 5.35 7.94
N ARG A 216 14.40 5.59 8.03
CA ARG A 216 15.30 4.73 8.82
C ARG A 216 15.35 5.24 10.23
N THR A 217 14.72 4.53 11.16
CA THR A 217 14.65 4.89 12.60
C THR A 217 16.02 4.96 13.29
N GLY A 218 17.09 4.42 12.70
CA GLY A 218 18.46 4.51 13.22
C GLY A 218 19.17 5.86 12.99
N ARG A 219 18.56 6.85 12.29
CA ARG A 219 19.19 8.14 12.01
C ARG A 219 18.72 9.30 12.89
N LEU A 220 17.74 9.10 13.75
CA LEU A 220 17.26 10.19 14.64
C LEU A 220 18.15 10.39 15.87
N ASP A 221 18.84 9.37 16.36
CA ASP A 221 19.72 9.48 17.53
C ASP A 221 21.08 10.12 17.21
N ASP A 222 21.58 10.03 15.97
CA ASP A 222 22.87 10.64 15.58
C ASP A 222 22.81 12.17 15.40
N ARG A 223 21.64 12.79 15.30
CA ARG A 223 21.51 14.25 15.14
C ARG A 223 21.39 14.99 16.47
N LEU A 224 21.21 14.29 17.57
CA LEU A 224 21.11 14.88 18.92
C LEU A 224 22.38 14.70 19.75
N SER A 225 23.40 14.02 19.23
CA SER A 225 24.66 13.73 19.92
C SER A 225 25.89 14.44 19.33
N ASP A 226 25.73 15.62 18.70
CA ASP A 226 26.86 16.46 18.34
C ASP A 226 27.10 17.54 19.43
N PRO A 227 28.00 17.28 20.38
CA PRO A 227 28.37 18.25 21.42
C PRO A 227 29.58 19.07 20.95
N ALA A 228 29.41 19.84 19.90
CA ALA A 228 30.49 20.73 19.45
C ALA A 228 29.96 22.13 19.23
N THR A 229 29.88 22.90 20.35
CA THR A 229 30.29 24.29 20.40
C THR A 229 30.25 24.84 21.85
N GLU A 230 31.16 24.34 22.68
CA GLU A 230 31.68 25.17 23.76
C GLU A 230 33.13 25.41 23.49
N HIS A 231 33.51 26.69 23.51
CA HIS A 231 34.78 27.36 23.59
C HIS A 231 35.19 28.20 22.38
N ALA A 232 34.88 29.48 22.52
CA ALA A 232 35.89 30.53 22.28
C ALA A 232 35.45 31.77 23.05
N SER A 233 36.27 32.07 24.01
CA SER A 233 36.35 33.26 24.89
C SER A 233 36.31 34.56 24.16
#